data_5f721ee58d3523f03a906fe232327191
#
_entry.id   5f721ee58d3523f03a906fe232327191
#
_cell.length_a   1.000
_cell.length_b   1.000
_cell.length_c   1.000
_cell.angle_alpha   90.00
_cell.angle_beta   90.00
_cell.angle_gamma   90.00
#
_symmetry.space_group_name_H-M   'P 1'
#
loop_
_entity.id
_entity.type
_entity.pdbx_description
1 polymer ?
#
loop_
_entity_poly.entity_id
_entity_poly.type
_entity_poly.pdbx_seq_one_letter_code
_entity_poly.pdbx_strand_id
1 'polypeptide(L)'
;VLKNEVIEKVSLAVKRLKERENREMGKEKRNVSEISAKEHSQEQPAAIDQIKRYMQAHVDSDYSLMDVADYMQMNPAYLSRYFKEKTHETFIEYDKKLKMDRAAQLLLSTNMKTYEIASQLGYKSVQHFSRIFKEYYNYTPMEYRQRRNMQ
;
A
#
# COMPACT_ATOMS: atom_id res chain seq x y z
N VAL A 1 7.84 22.47 -11.27
CA VAL A 1 8.47 22.07 -12.53
C VAL A 1 8.85 20.60 -12.48
N LEU A 2 9.55 20.15 -11.44
CA LEU A 2 9.90 18.75 -11.27
C LEU A 2 8.66 17.86 -11.04
N LYS A 3 7.64 18.38 -10.37
CA LYS A 3 6.40 17.66 -10.12
C LYS A 3 5.60 17.41 -11.40
N ASN A 4 5.59 18.35 -12.32
CA ASN A 4 4.91 18.20 -13.60
C ASN A 4 5.63 17.21 -14.52
N GLU A 5 6.97 17.20 -14.51
CA GLU A 5 7.77 16.24 -15.26
C GLU A 5 7.55 14.81 -14.77
N VAL A 6 7.43 14.62 -13.47
CA VAL A 6 7.16 13.30 -12.88
C VAL A 6 5.74 12.84 -13.21
N ILE A 7 4.75 13.74 -13.13
CA ILE A 7 3.36 13.46 -13.53
C ILE A 7 3.30 13.08 -15.02
N GLU A 8 3.99 13.82 -15.88
CA GLU A 8 4.05 13.53 -17.30
C GLU A 8 4.76 12.20 -17.58
N LYS A 9 5.87 11.91 -16.90
CA LYS A 9 6.60 10.65 -17.05
C LYS A 9 5.76 9.44 -16.63
N VAL A 10 4.99 9.57 -15.56
CA VAL A 10 4.12 8.49 -15.08
C VAL A 10 2.91 8.33 -15.98
N SER A 11 2.26 9.42 -16.37
CA SER A 11 1.18 9.38 -17.35
C SER A 11 1.66 8.81 -18.68
N LEU A 12 2.87 9.17 -19.09
CA LEU A 12 3.51 8.64 -20.29
C LEU A 12 3.89 7.17 -20.14
N ALA A 13 4.36 6.74 -18.97
CA ALA A 13 4.69 5.35 -18.72
C ALA A 13 3.45 4.46 -18.74
N VAL A 14 2.34 4.91 -18.12
CA VAL A 14 1.06 4.20 -18.15
C VAL A 14 0.47 4.22 -19.55
N LYS A 15 0.53 5.36 -20.25
CA LYS A 15 0.09 5.44 -21.64
C LYS A 15 0.94 4.58 -22.56
N ARG A 16 2.26 4.56 -22.37
CA ARG A 16 3.17 3.72 -23.16
C ARG A 16 2.92 2.25 -22.95
N LEU A 17 2.60 1.84 -21.73
CA LEU A 17 2.23 0.45 -21.44
C LEU A 17 0.91 0.09 -22.14
N LYS A 18 -0.09 0.96 -22.07
CA LYS A 18 -1.37 0.77 -22.77
C LYS A 18 -1.21 0.83 -24.28
N GLU A 19 -0.40 1.75 -24.80
CA GLU A 19 -0.12 1.86 -26.22
C GLU A 19 0.74 0.70 -26.75
N ARG A 20 1.66 0.18 -25.93
CA ARG A 20 2.39 -1.05 -26.26
C ARG A 20 1.45 -2.24 -26.36
N GLU A 21 0.58 -2.42 -25.40
CA GLU A 21 -0.43 -3.47 -25.44
C GLU A 21 -1.30 -3.33 -26.68
N ASN A 22 -1.75 -2.12 -27.00
CA ASN A 22 -2.56 -1.85 -28.17
C ASN A 22 -1.80 -2.00 -29.48
N ARG A 23 -0.52 -1.60 -29.53
CA ARG A 23 0.31 -1.75 -30.73
C ARG A 23 0.71 -3.20 -30.96
N GLU A 24 1.06 -3.91 -29.91
CA GLU A 24 1.36 -5.32 -29.98
C GLU A 24 0.13 -6.12 -30.37
N MET A 25 -1.04 -5.78 -29.83
CA MET A 25 -2.31 -6.33 -30.28
C MET A 25 -2.66 -5.97 -31.72
N GLY A 26 -2.27 -4.77 -32.19
CA GLY A 26 -2.52 -4.33 -33.56
C GLY A 26 -1.55 -4.91 -34.60
N LYS A 27 -0.30 -5.15 -34.20
CA LYS A 27 0.74 -5.68 -35.10
C LYS A 27 0.75 -7.19 -35.18
N GLU A 28 0.33 -7.90 -34.13
CA GLU A 28 0.48 -9.32 -33.98
C GLU A 28 -0.82 -10.10 -33.83
N LYS A 29 -1.93 -9.55 -34.30
CA LYS A 29 -3.20 -10.29 -34.34
C LYS A 29 -3.09 -11.68 -34.98
N ARG A 30 -1.95 -11.98 -35.62
CA ARG A 30 -1.70 -13.25 -36.30
C ARG A 30 -0.93 -14.26 -35.48
N ASN A 31 -0.20 -13.82 -34.42
CA ASN A 31 0.65 -14.67 -33.59
C ASN A 31 0.29 -14.62 -32.11
N VAL A 32 -0.75 -13.87 -31.75
CA VAL A 32 -1.10 -13.53 -30.36
C VAL A 32 -1.65 -14.71 -29.60
N SER A 33 -2.27 -15.67 -30.26
CA SER A 33 -2.88 -16.81 -29.57
C SER A 33 -1.87 -17.77 -28.94
N GLU A 34 -0.64 -17.85 -29.46
CA GLU A 34 0.39 -18.72 -28.90
C GLU A 34 1.29 -18.01 -27.90
N ILE A 35 1.51 -16.71 -28.08
CA ILE A 35 2.38 -15.91 -27.21
C ILE A 35 1.66 -15.52 -25.93
N SER A 36 0.38 -15.17 -26.01
CA SER A 36 -0.41 -14.80 -24.84
C SER A 36 -0.60 -15.94 -23.84
N ALA A 37 -0.62 -17.19 -24.33
CA ALA A 37 -0.76 -18.33 -23.43
C ALA A 37 0.54 -18.63 -22.64
N LYS A 38 1.70 -18.21 -23.16
CA LYS A 38 3.00 -18.38 -22.46
C LYS A 38 3.33 -17.21 -21.55
N GLU A 39 2.81 -16.02 -21.87
CA GLU A 39 3.02 -14.81 -21.06
C GLU A 39 2.09 -14.77 -19.84
N HIS A 40 0.95 -15.45 -19.90
CA HIS A 40 0.03 -15.56 -18.77
C HIS A 40 0.63 -16.27 -17.55
N SER A 41 1.66 -17.08 -17.72
CA SER A 41 2.33 -17.74 -16.61
C SER A 41 3.34 -16.82 -15.89
N GLN A 42 3.57 -15.60 -16.41
CA GLN A 42 4.48 -14.63 -15.83
C GLN A 42 3.87 -13.22 -15.75
N GLU A 43 2.55 -13.14 -15.61
CA GLU A 43 1.91 -11.84 -15.42
C GLU A 43 2.49 -11.14 -14.20
N GLN A 44 3.08 -9.96 -14.44
CA GLN A 44 3.48 -9.11 -13.34
C GLN A 44 2.22 -8.71 -12.57
N PRO A 45 2.28 -8.69 -11.23
CA PRO A 45 1.15 -8.26 -10.44
C PRO A 45 0.68 -6.87 -10.89
N ALA A 46 -0.62 -6.65 -10.91
CA ALA A 46 -1.18 -5.33 -11.19
C ALA A 46 -0.51 -4.29 -10.27
N ALA A 47 -0.41 -3.04 -10.75
CA ALA A 47 0.23 -1.98 -9.98
C ALA A 47 -0.37 -1.82 -8.59
N ILE A 48 -1.70 -2.00 -8.45
CA ILE A 48 -2.35 -1.92 -7.15
C ILE A 48 -1.85 -3.02 -6.20
N ASP A 49 -1.61 -4.22 -6.68
CA ASP A 49 -1.10 -5.31 -5.86
C ASP A 49 0.34 -5.04 -5.43
N GLN A 50 1.15 -4.45 -6.30
CA GLN A 50 2.52 -4.05 -5.96
C GLN A 50 2.53 -2.97 -4.87
N ILE A 51 1.64 -1.99 -4.96
CA ILE A 51 1.48 -0.95 -3.95
C ILE A 51 1.12 -1.57 -2.61
N LYS A 52 0.12 -2.43 -2.57
CA LYS A 52 -0.32 -3.10 -1.35
C LYS A 52 0.78 -3.96 -0.74
N ARG A 53 1.52 -4.69 -1.55
CA ARG A 53 2.65 -5.51 -1.10
C ARG A 53 3.76 -4.66 -0.48
N TYR A 54 4.07 -3.54 -1.11
CA TYR A 54 5.05 -2.61 -0.56
C TYR A 54 4.62 -2.11 0.81
N MET A 55 3.37 -1.65 0.93
CA MET A 55 2.83 -1.17 2.19
C MET A 55 2.85 -2.24 3.28
N GLN A 56 2.44 -3.46 2.95
CA GLN A 56 2.44 -4.58 3.88
C GLN A 56 3.86 -4.95 4.32
N ALA A 57 4.81 -4.95 3.39
CA ALA A 57 6.20 -5.29 3.68
C ALA A 57 6.89 -4.23 4.55
N HIS A 58 6.46 -2.99 4.48
CA HIS A 58 7.07 -1.85 5.19
C HIS A 58 6.22 -1.33 6.35
N VAL A 59 5.20 -2.08 6.76
CA VAL A 59 4.29 -1.64 7.83
C VAL A 59 5.02 -1.38 9.16
N ASP A 60 6.12 -2.08 9.41
CA ASP A 60 6.95 -1.92 10.60
C ASP A 60 8.02 -0.83 10.44
N SER A 61 7.86 0.06 9.48
CA SER A 61 8.77 1.17 9.23
C SER A 61 8.00 2.46 9.03
N ASP A 62 8.72 3.58 9.09
CA ASP A 62 8.13 4.90 8.87
C ASP A 62 8.18 5.23 7.37
N TYR A 63 7.29 4.61 6.59
CA TYR A 63 7.16 4.94 5.18
C TYR A 63 6.02 5.94 4.95
N SER A 64 6.10 6.66 3.87
CA SER A 64 5.11 7.67 3.48
C SER A 64 4.54 7.37 2.10
N LEU A 65 3.48 8.10 1.74
CA LEU A 65 2.96 8.09 0.37
C LEU A 65 4.04 8.39 -0.66
N MET A 66 4.96 9.31 -0.32
CA MET A 66 6.08 9.68 -1.20
C MET A 66 7.00 8.49 -1.45
N ASP A 67 7.30 7.70 -0.42
CA ASP A 67 8.15 6.52 -0.55
C ASP A 67 7.54 5.48 -1.47
N VAL A 68 6.25 5.24 -1.33
CA VAL A 68 5.51 4.31 -2.20
C VAL A 68 5.48 4.84 -3.63
N ALA A 69 5.23 6.13 -3.79
CA ALA A 69 5.22 6.77 -5.11
C ALA A 69 6.57 6.65 -5.80
N ASP A 70 7.66 6.88 -5.07
CA ASP A 70 9.03 6.74 -5.59
C ASP A 70 9.31 5.29 -6.01
N TYR A 71 8.93 4.34 -5.18
CA TYR A 71 9.08 2.93 -5.49
C TYR A 71 8.33 2.54 -6.77
N MET A 72 7.11 3.03 -6.91
CA MET A 72 6.27 2.75 -8.08
C MET A 72 6.59 3.64 -9.28
N GLN A 73 7.50 4.60 -9.12
CA GLN A 73 7.80 5.62 -10.15
C GLN A 73 6.54 6.37 -10.56
N MET A 74 5.69 6.66 -9.60
CA MET A 74 4.45 7.40 -9.78
C MET A 74 4.52 8.74 -9.08
N ASN A 75 3.75 9.71 -9.59
CA ASN A 75 3.52 10.95 -8.86
C ASN A 75 2.61 10.67 -7.66
N PRO A 76 2.88 11.25 -6.46
CA PRO A 76 2.05 11.01 -5.28
C PRO A 76 0.56 11.30 -5.48
N ALA A 77 0.22 12.39 -6.17
CA ALA A 77 -1.17 12.73 -6.44
C ALA A 77 -1.84 11.71 -7.35
N TYR A 78 -1.11 11.22 -8.36
CA TYR A 78 -1.60 10.18 -9.24
C TYR A 78 -1.81 8.87 -8.48
N LEU A 79 -0.83 8.48 -7.66
CA LEU A 79 -0.91 7.26 -6.86
C LEU A 79 -2.14 7.30 -5.94
N SER A 80 -2.36 8.44 -5.29
CA SER A 80 -3.49 8.65 -4.39
C SER A 80 -4.84 8.41 -5.10
N ARG A 81 -5.00 9.00 -6.28
CA ARG A 81 -6.22 8.83 -7.10
C ARG A 81 -6.35 7.41 -7.62
N TYR A 82 -5.27 6.85 -8.13
CA TYR A 82 -5.23 5.49 -8.64
C TYR A 82 -5.63 4.49 -7.55
N PHE A 83 -5.06 4.66 -6.37
CA PHE A 83 -5.36 3.79 -5.22
C PHE A 83 -6.85 3.85 -4.86
N LYS A 84 -7.41 5.05 -4.77
CA LYS A 84 -8.83 5.26 -4.47
C LYS A 84 -9.73 4.64 -5.54
N GLU A 85 -9.39 4.80 -6.80
CA GLU A 85 -10.16 4.22 -7.91
C GLU A 85 -10.17 2.70 -7.88
N LYS A 86 -9.03 2.09 -7.56
CA LYS A 86 -8.88 0.63 -7.60
C LYS A 86 -9.41 -0.06 -6.34
N THR A 87 -9.30 0.58 -5.18
CA THR A 87 -9.63 -0.06 -3.90
C THR A 87 -10.91 0.49 -3.27
N HIS A 88 -11.40 1.63 -3.72
CA HIS A 88 -12.50 2.39 -3.13
C HIS A 88 -12.19 2.91 -1.72
N GLU A 89 -10.95 2.80 -1.27
CA GLU A 89 -10.42 3.37 -0.03
C GLU A 89 -9.33 4.38 -0.36
N THR A 90 -9.14 5.39 0.51
CA THR A 90 -7.97 6.26 0.37
C THR A 90 -6.71 5.51 0.80
N PHE A 91 -5.56 5.98 0.32
CA PHE A 91 -4.27 5.46 0.74
C PHE A 91 -4.11 5.55 2.27
N ILE A 92 -4.53 6.68 2.85
CA ILE A 92 -4.44 6.91 4.30
C ILE A 92 -5.33 5.93 5.08
N GLU A 93 -6.53 5.67 4.62
CA GLU A 93 -7.44 4.69 5.25
C GLU A 93 -6.85 3.28 5.23
N TYR A 94 -6.32 2.88 4.11
CA TYR A 94 -5.68 1.56 3.98
C TYR A 94 -4.42 1.46 4.83
N ASP A 95 -3.59 2.50 4.83
CA ASP A 95 -2.39 2.57 5.66
C ASP A 95 -2.73 2.45 7.16
N LYS A 96 -3.74 3.19 7.61
CA LYS A 96 -4.23 3.12 8.98
C LYS A 96 -4.69 1.70 9.35
N LYS A 97 -5.44 1.07 8.47
CA LYS A 97 -5.92 -0.30 8.66
C LYS A 97 -4.76 -1.29 8.81
N LEU A 98 -3.76 -1.21 7.95
CA LEU A 98 -2.56 -2.05 8.04
C LEU A 98 -1.83 -1.84 9.37
N LYS A 99 -1.65 -0.59 9.76
CA LYS A 99 -0.96 -0.23 11.00
C LYS A 99 -1.72 -0.70 12.24
N MET A 100 -3.03 -0.53 12.24
CA MET A 100 -3.86 -0.97 13.35
C MET A 100 -3.88 -2.50 13.48
N ASP A 101 -3.99 -3.20 12.38
CA ASP A 101 -3.93 -4.66 12.37
C ASP A 101 -2.56 -5.17 12.87
N ARG A 102 -1.48 -4.52 12.43
CA ARG A 102 -0.14 -4.85 12.89
C ARG A 102 0.05 -4.55 14.38
N ALA A 103 -0.48 -3.40 14.84
CA ALA A 103 -0.46 -3.05 16.26
C ALA A 103 -1.16 -4.10 17.11
N ALA A 104 -2.32 -4.56 16.67
CA ALA A 104 -3.07 -5.62 17.36
C ALA A 104 -2.25 -6.91 17.46
N GLN A 105 -1.59 -7.30 16.38
CA GLN A 105 -0.70 -8.47 16.37
C GLN A 105 0.44 -8.32 17.37
N LEU A 106 1.10 -7.16 17.38
CA LEU A 106 2.22 -6.88 18.27
C LEU A 106 1.78 -6.86 19.73
N LEU A 107 0.61 -6.30 20.01
CA LEU A 107 0.07 -6.29 21.38
C LEU A 107 -0.21 -7.72 21.91
N LEU A 108 -0.67 -8.61 21.04
CA LEU A 108 -1.02 -9.97 21.42
C LEU A 108 0.18 -10.91 21.43
N SER A 109 1.15 -10.71 20.54
CA SER A 109 2.26 -11.64 20.33
C SER A 109 3.58 -11.22 20.98
N THR A 110 3.69 -9.99 21.47
CA THR A 110 4.93 -9.47 22.07
C THR A 110 4.65 -8.78 23.39
N ASN A 111 5.74 -8.48 24.11
CA ASN A 111 5.70 -7.66 25.32
C ASN A 111 6.11 -6.22 25.07
N MET A 112 6.10 -5.79 23.79
CA MET A 112 6.43 -4.42 23.44
C MET A 112 5.48 -3.43 24.11
N LYS A 113 6.05 -2.34 24.59
CA LYS A 113 5.26 -1.27 25.20
C LYS A 113 4.49 -0.50 24.14
N THR A 114 3.38 0.09 24.52
CA THR A 114 2.52 0.85 23.60
C THR A 114 3.31 1.91 22.84
N TYR A 115 4.20 2.64 23.51
CA TYR A 115 4.98 3.67 22.84
C TYR A 115 6.00 3.08 21.85
N GLU A 116 6.51 1.89 22.12
CA GLU A 116 7.42 1.19 21.21
C GLU A 116 6.71 0.77 19.94
N ILE A 117 5.50 0.23 20.10
CA ILE A 117 4.64 -0.15 18.96
C ILE A 117 4.29 1.09 18.13
N ALA A 118 3.85 2.16 18.79
CA ALA A 118 3.51 3.42 18.11
C ALA A 118 4.69 3.95 17.29
N SER A 119 5.87 3.97 17.87
CA SER A 119 7.09 4.43 17.21
C SER A 119 7.46 3.54 16.01
N GLN A 120 7.39 2.22 16.18
CA GLN A 120 7.69 1.28 15.10
C GLN A 120 6.76 1.46 13.90
N LEU A 121 5.50 1.78 14.15
CA LEU A 121 4.51 1.97 13.10
C LEU A 121 4.49 3.39 12.52
N GLY A 122 5.46 4.23 12.92
CA GLY A 122 5.60 5.56 12.37
C GLY A 122 4.76 6.64 13.02
N TYR A 123 4.15 6.37 14.16
CA TYR A 123 3.41 7.39 14.91
C TYR A 123 4.36 8.20 15.79
N LYS A 124 4.28 9.51 15.68
CA LYS A 124 5.14 10.41 16.46
C LYS A 124 4.64 10.62 17.89
N SER A 125 3.36 10.36 18.14
CA SER A 125 2.72 10.55 19.44
C SER A 125 2.00 9.26 19.84
N VAL A 126 2.32 8.75 21.01
CA VAL A 126 1.65 7.56 21.57
C VAL A 126 0.17 7.88 21.89
N GLN A 127 -0.12 9.12 22.26
CA GLN A 127 -1.49 9.56 22.53
C GLN A 127 -2.34 9.53 21.26
N HIS A 128 -1.79 10.01 20.17
CA HIS A 128 -2.47 9.98 18.87
C HIS A 128 -2.69 8.52 18.41
N PHE A 129 -1.67 7.69 18.53
CA PHE A 129 -1.76 6.26 18.22
C PHE A 129 -2.85 5.57 19.04
N SER A 130 -2.84 5.78 20.36
CA SER A 130 -3.80 5.15 21.28
C SER A 130 -5.24 5.57 20.97
N ARG A 131 -5.45 6.83 20.61
CA ARG A 131 -6.76 7.32 20.22
C ARG A 131 -7.27 6.66 18.95
N ILE A 132 -6.42 6.56 17.92
CA ILE A 132 -6.77 5.91 16.65
C ILE A 132 -7.05 4.42 16.89
N PHE A 133 -6.21 3.78 17.68
CA PHE A 133 -6.39 2.36 18.01
C PHE A 133 -7.73 2.12 18.70
N LYS A 134 -8.09 2.96 19.68
CA LYS A 134 -9.37 2.87 20.38
C LYS A 134 -10.54 3.12 19.44
N GLU A 135 -10.44 4.07 18.53
CA GLU A 135 -11.48 4.31 17.54
C GLU A 135 -11.68 3.09 16.62
N TYR A 136 -10.58 2.41 16.31
CA TYR A 136 -10.63 1.27 15.39
C TYR A 136 -11.11 -0.01 16.06
N TYR A 137 -10.62 -0.32 17.26
CA TYR A 137 -10.93 -1.57 17.96
C TYR A 137 -11.86 -1.43 19.15
N ASN A 138 -12.28 -0.22 19.52
CA ASN A 138 -13.11 0.08 20.69
C ASN A 138 -12.44 -0.19 22.04
N TYR A 139 -11.14 -0.43 22.06
CA TYR A 139 -10.34 -0.66 23.25
C TYR A 139 -9.03 0.12 23.13
N THR A 140 -8.52 0.60 24.27
CA THR A 140 -7.15 1.13 24.30
C THR A 140 -6.16 0.00 24.03
N PRO A 141 -4.93 0.31 23.58
CA PRO A 141 -3.91 -0.74 23.40
C PRO A 141 -3.69 -1.60 24.63
N MET A 142 -3.67 -1.01 25.83
CA MET A 142 -3.51 -1.76 27.07
C MET A 142 -4.70 -2.66 27.38
N GLU A 143 -5.91 -2.14 27.21
CA GLU A 143 -7.12 -2.94 27.38
C GLU A 143 -7.16 -4.11 26.40
N TYR A 144 -6.77 -3.86 25.15
CA TYR A 144 -6.70 -4.90 24.13
C TYR A 144 -5.71 -5.99 24.49
N ARG A 145 -4.53 -5.63 25.01
CA ARG A 145 -3.53 -6.60 25.48
C ARG A 145 -4.03 -7.41 26.67
N GLN A 146 -4.73 -6.77 27.60
CA GLN A 146 -5.27 -7.46 28.77
C GLN A 146 -6.28 -8.54 28.36
N ARG A 147 -7.00 -8.38 27.29
CA ARG A 147 -7.91 -9.40 26.78
C ARG A 147 -7.21 -10.69 26.39
N ARG A 148 -5.92 -10.64 26.04
CA ARG A 148 -5.10 -11.82 25.79
C ARG A 148 -5.05 -12.75 27.00
N ASN A 149 -5.02 -12.16 28.19
CA ASN A 149 -4.91 -12.91 29.44
C ASN A 149 -6.26 -13.45 29.93
N MET A 150 -7.36 -13.05 29.32
CA MET A 150 -8.69 -13.48 29.68
C MET A 150 -9.20 -14.66 28.83
N GLN A 151 -8.43 -15.05 27.85
CA GLN A 151 -8.66 -16.23 27.03
C GLN A 151 -7.71 -17.35 27.49
#